data_9b416f8a51a4686ee7c3d46089c8297a
#
_entry.id   9b416f8a51a4686ee7c3d46089c8297a
#
_cell.length_a   1.000
_cell.length_b   1.000
_cell.length_c   1.000
_cell.angle_alpha   90.00
_cell.angle_beta   90.00
_cell.angle_gamma   90.00
#
_symmetry.space_group_name_H-M   'P 1'
#
loop_
_entity.id
_entity.type
_entity.pdbx_description
1 polymer ?
#
loop_
_entity_poly.entity_id
_entity_poly.type
_entity_poly.pdbx_seq_one_letter_code
_entity_poly.pdbx_strand_id
1 'polypeptide(L)'
;SQLVLSNLDWFKYEWIWMKRKTVGFLHANYRPMKKTEDVLVFSPLGASAASSKAGKCMTYNPQGLIPKQKRKKNSPNRLGKFLHNPEHMGKGNKLLHESEYEQKWTNYPSEIIEFGLEKKHVHPTQKPVALMEYLIKTYSNEGERVLDNCMGSGTTGVACGRTDRNFIGIEMDEEFFKISKDRIKESYEGGPVVDKFFFGNQLNFFNG
;
A
#
# COMPACT_ATOMS: atom_id res chain seq x y z
N SER A 1 6.48 12.63 -11.01
CA SER A 1 7.36 11.66 -11.71
C SER A 1 6.77 11.30 -13.06
N GLN A 2 7.60 10.79 -13.98
CA GLN A 2 7.12 10.31 -15.29
C GLN A 2 6.09 9.19 -15.13
N LEU A 3 6.24 8.35 -14.11
CA LEU A 3 5.28 7.28 -13.82
C LEU A 3 3.90 7.84 -13.45
N VAL A 4 3.82 8.92 -12.68
CA VAL A 4 2.53 9.57 -12.38
C VAL A 4 1.91 10.15 -13.64
N LEU A 5 2.74 10.81 -14.49
CA LEU A 5 2.27 11.39 -15.75
C LEU A 5 1.81 10.35 -16.77
N SER A 6 2.29 9.11 -16.68
CA SER A 6 1.90 8.05 -17.60
C SER A 6 0.43 7.64 -17.45
N ASN A 7 -0.19 7.83 -16.28
CA ASN A 7 -1.59 7.52 -16.04
C ASN A 7 -2.17 8.37 -14.89
N LEU A 8 -2.43 9.64 -15.16
CA LEU A 8 -2.97 10.58 -14.18
C LEU A 8 -4.37 10.18 -13.69
N ASP A 9 -5.20 9.60 -14.54
CA ASP A 9 -6.57 9.22 -14.17
C ASP A 9 -6.60 8.12 -13.10
N TRP A 10 -5.61 7.24 -13.13
CA TRP A 10 -5.49 6.17 -12.16
C TRP A 10 -4.69 6.55 -10.93
N PHE A 11 -3.82 7.56 -11.00
CA PHE A 11 -3.06 8.02 -9.83
C PHE A 11 -4.00 8.51 -8.73
N LYS A 12 -3.81 8.03 -7.51
CA LYS A 12 -4.64 8.39 -6.35
C LYS A 12 -3.88 9.21 -5.32
N TYR A 13 -2.80 8.66 -4.82
CA TYR A 13 -1.93 9.26 -3.82
C TYR A 13 -0.63 8.45 -3.70
N GLU A 14 0.24 8.90 -2.83
CA GLU A 14 1.49 8.23 -2.52
C GLU A 14 1.63 7.97 -1.03
N TRP A 15 2.41 6.94 -0.68
CA TRP A 15 2.97 6.77 0.64
C TRP A 15 4.45 7.09 0.57
N ILE A 16 4.99 7.66 1.65
CA ILE A 16 6.41 7.90 1.83
C ILE A 16 6.93 6.83 2.79
N TRP A 17 7.62 5.83 2.26
CA TRP A 17 8.32 4.88 3.11
C TRP A 17 9.61 5.49 3.64
N MET A 18 9.65 5.73 4.95
CA MET A 18 10.82 6.22 5.67
C MET A 18 11.65 5.03 6.16
N LYS A 19 12.90 4.96 5.69
CA LYS A 19 13.87 3.96 6.13
C LYS A 19 14.46 4.36 7.48
N ARG A 20 14.80 3.38 8.35
CA ARG A 20 15.50 3.67 9.60
C ARG A 20 16.92 4.22 9.38
N LYS A 21 17.58 3.80 8.29
CA LYS A 21 18.93 4.25 7.93
C LYS A 21 18.90 4.98 6.59
N THR A 22 19.73 6.02 6.47
CA THR A 22 19.99 6.70 5.20
C THR A 22 20.86 5.85 4.29
N VAL A 23 20.73 6.06 2.98
CA VAL A 23 21.51 5.40 1.94
C VAL A 23 22.15 6.44 1.00
N GLY A 24 23.20 6.04 0.27
CA GLY A 24 23.86 6.91 -0.69
C GLY A 24 25.07 7.66 -0.14
N PHE A 25 25.78 7.10 0.84
CA PHE A 25 26.96 7.69 1.48
C PHE A 25 28.05 8.13 0.49
N LEU A 26 28.26 7.39 -0.59
CA LEU A 26 29.25 7.75 -1.63
C LEU A 26 29.00 9.14 -2.26
N HIS A 27 27.79 9.64 -2.16
CA HIS A 27 27.40 10.94 -2.70
C HIS A 27 27.15 12.01 -1.61
N ALA A 28 27.45 11.73 -0.35
CA ALA A 28 27.08 12.59 0.78
C ALA A 28 27.73 13.99 0.73
N ASN A 29 28.85 14.13 0.05
CA ASN A 29 29.51 15.42 -0.16
C ASN A 29 28.90 16.27 -1.29
N TYR A 30 28.00 15.71 -2.11
CA TYR A 30 27.46 16.37 -3.31
C TYR A 30 25.94 16.53 -3.27
N ARG A 31 25.24 15.70 -2.48
CA ARG A 31 23.79 15.74 -2.33
C ARG A 31 23.36 15.10 -1.01
N PRO A 32 22.17 15.43 -0.47
CA PRO A 32 21.63 14.79 0.71
C PRO A 32 21.52 13.28 0.55
N MET A 33 21.79 12.55 1.62
CA MET A 33 21.57 11.09 1.69
C MET A 33 20.08 10.79 1.65
N LYS A 34 19.69 9.76 0.88
CA LYS A 34 18.28 9.38 0.72
C LYS A 34 17.80 8.54 1.90
N LYS A 35 16.69 8.95 2.51
CA LYS A 35 16.05 8.25 3.63
C LYS A 35 14.65 7.74 3.29
N THR A 36 14.06 8.20 2.21
CA THR A 36 12.68 7.88 1.81
C THR A 36 12.64 7.18 0.47
N GLU A 37 11.59 6.40 0.25
CA GLU A 37 11.11 5.94 -1.06
C GLU A 37 9.61 6.17 -1.17
N ASP A 38 9.17 6.54 -2.38
CA ASP A 38 7.76 6.80 -2.66
C ASP A 38 7.09 5.51 -3.11
N VAL A 39 5.89 5.21 -2.57
CA VAL A 39 5.03 4.12 -3.00
C VAL A 39 3.79 4.74 -3.64
N LEU A 40 3.72 4.71 -4.96
CA LEU A 40 2.65 5.35 -5.74
C LEU A 40 1.46 4.40 -5.86
N VAL A 41 0.27 4.92 -5.60
CA VAL A 41 -0.98 4.15 -5.66
C VAL A 41 -1.78 4.54 -6.88
N PHE A 42 -2.09 3.54 -7.71
CA PHE A 42 -2.92 3.67 -8.91
C PHE A 42 -4.11 2.74 -8.82
N SER A 43 -5.28 3.21 -9.26
CA SER A 43 -6.49 2.38 -9.34
C SER A 43 -7.46 2.95 -10.37
N PRO A 44 -8.15 2.11 -11.17
CA PRO A 44 -9.27 2.57 -12.00
C PRO A 44 -10.47 3.00 -11.16
N LEU A 45 -10.53 2.56 -9.90
CA LEU A 45 -11.59 2.90 -8.95
C LEU A 45 -11.22 4.14 -8.13
N GLY A 46 -12.21 4.79 -7.54
CA GLY A 46 -12.00 5.99 -6.73
C GLY A 46 -11.43 5.70 -5.34
N ALA A 47 -10.87 6.72 -4.69
CA ALA A 47 -10.33 6.68 -3.34
C ALA A 47 -10.96 7.79 -2.46
N SER A 48 -12.28 7.94 -2.49
CA SER A 48 -12.99 8.99 -1.75
C SER A 48 -14.32 8.48 -1.18
N ALA A 49 -14.87 9.23 -0.22
CA ALA A 49 -16.18 8.94 0.35
C ALA A 49 -17.29 8.97 -0.70
N ALA A 50 -17.18 9.82 -1.73
CA ALA A 50 -18.14 9.86 -2.85
C ALA A 50 -18.05 8.58 -3.69
N SER A 51 -16.85 8.09 -3.99
CA SER A 51 -16.64 6.83 -4.70
C SER A 51 -17.16 5.63 -3.92
N SER A 52 -16.97 5.63 -2.59
CA SER A 52 -17.50 4.60 -1.70
C SER A 52 -19.03 4.56 -1.71
N LYS A 53 -19.70 5.70 -1.61
CA LYS A 53 -21.16 5.79 -1.71
C LYS A 53 -21.70 5.32 -3.08
N ALA A 54 -20.92 5.50 -4.13
CA ALA A 54 -21.26 5.06 -5.49
C ALA A 54 -20.93 3.56 -5.74
N GLY A 55 -20.38 2.82 -4.77
CA GLY A 55 -19.93 1.44 -4.96
C GLY A 55 -18.73 1.28 -5.90
N LYS A 56 -17.98 2.36 -6.14
CA LYS A 56 -16.83 2.42 -7.07
C LYS A 56 -15.53 2.78 -6.35
N CYS A 57 -15.32 2.28 -5.14
CA CYS A 57 -14.14 2.55 -4.36
C CYS A 57 -13.14 1.39 -4.45
N MET A 58 -11.86 1.74 -4.55
CA MET A 58 -10.78 0.74 -4.45
C MET A 58 -10.76 0.11 -3.05
N THR A 59 -10.23 -1.10 -2.94
CA THR A 59 -9.97 -1.75 -1.65
C THR A 59 -8.97 -0.90 -0.87
N TYR A 60 -9.35 -0.53 0.35
CA TYR A 60 -8.49 0.16 1.31
C TYR A 60 -8.86 -0.26 2.73
N ASN A 61 -7.99 -1.05 3.33
CA ASN A 61 -8.13 -1.56 4.69
C ASN A 61 -7.11 -0.83 5.58
N PRO A 62 -7.48 0.26 6.28
CA PRO A 62 -6.54 1.01 7.11
C PRO A 62 -6.00 0.14 8.22
N GLN A 63 -4.68 0.06 8.34
CA GLN A 63 -4.00 -0.77 9.33
C GLN A 63 -3.76 -0.02 10.64
N GLY A 64 -3.70 -0.73 11.76
CA GLY A 64 -3.35 -0.18 13.06
C GLY A 64 -4.47 0.63 13.74
N LEU A 65 -5.72 0.47 13.31
CA LEU A 65 -6.85 1.14 13.94
C LEU A 65 -7.05 0.69 15.39
N ILE A 66 -7.35 1.64 16.26
CA ILE A 66 -7.65 1.42 17.68
C ILE A 66 -9.10 1.81 17.94
N PRO A 67 -9.94 0.95 18.56
CA PRO A 67 -11.30 1.29 18.93
C PRO A 67 -11.32 2.50 19.86
N LYS A 68 -12.21 3.45 19.60
CA LYS A 68 -12.36 4.64 20.43
C LYS A 68 -13.32 4.37 21.58
N GLN A 69 -12.84 4.48 22.81
CA GLN A 69 -13.63 4.21 24.02
C GLN A 69 -14.70 5.27 24.33
N LYS A 70 -14.51 6.51 23.87
CA LYS A 70 -15.45 7.62 24.09
C LYS A 70 -15.92 8.19 22.75
N ARG A 71 -17.23 8.14 22.53
CA ARG A 71 -17.87 8.79 21.38
C ARG A 71 -17.75 10.31 21.54
N LYS A 72 -17.08 10.98 20.61
CA LYS A 72 -17.14 12.44 20.52
C LYS A 72 -18.21 12.82 19.49
N LYS A 73 -19.23 13.53 19.96
CA LYS A 73 -20.09 14.29 19.05
C LYS A 73 -19.27 15.48 18.54
N ASN A 74 -19.08 15.60 17.24
CA ASN A 74 -18.47 16.81 16.70
C ASN A 74 -19.46 17.96 16.84
N SER A 75 -19.05 18.99 17.59
CA SER A 75 -19.81 20.23 17.63
C SER A 75 -19.76 20.91 16.26
N PRO A 76 -20.88 21.32 15.68
CA PRO A 76 -20.95 22.01 14.38
C PRO A 76 -20.10 23.27 14.30
N ASN A 77 -19.79 23.87 15.46
CA ASN A 77 -19.16 25.20 15.57
C ASN A 77 -17.63 25.25 15.29
N ARG A 78 -16.95 24.10 15.13
CA ARG A 78 -15.48 24.13 14.95
C ARG A 78 -15.06 24.35 13.50
N LEU A 79 -15.85 23.90 12.55
CA LEU A 79 -15.59 24.12 11.11
C LEU A 79 -16.14 25.48 10.62
N GLY A 80 -17.21 25.96 11.23
CA GLY A 80 -17.84 27.23 10.85
C GLY A 80 -17.01 28.49 11.17
N LYS A 81 -16.05 28.41 12.13
CA LYS A 81 -15.20 29.55 12.46
C LYS A 81 -14.05 29.78 11.48
N PHE A 82 -13.63 28.76 10.70
CA PHE A 82 -12.56 28.89 9.71
C PHE A 82 -13.04 29.27 8.31
N LEU A 83 -14.35 29.15 8.03
CA LEU A 83 -14.94 29.39 6.71
C LEU A 83 -15.82 30.67 6.68
N HIS A 84 -15.60 31.61 7.59
CA HIS A 84 -16.40 32.83 7.66
C HIS A 84 -15.90 33.85 6.63
N ASN A 85 -15.95 33.51 5.35
CA ASN A 85 -15.97 34.49 4.26
C ASN A 85 -17.26 34.26 3.43
N PRO A 86 -18.33 35.06 3.64
CA PRO A 86 -19.64 34.83 3.02
C PRO A 86 -19.64 34.97 1.48
N GLU A 87 -18.63 35.58 0.90
CA GLU A 87 -18.61 35.96 -0.53
C GLU A 87 -18.22 34.83 -1.48
N HIS A 88 -17.70 33.70 -0.98
CA HIS A 88 -17.28 32.56 -1.83
C HIS A 88 -18.05 31.27 -1.63
N MET A 89 -19.13 31.27 -0.87
CA MET A 89 -19.97 30.09 -0.69
C MET A 89 -21.10 30.07 -1.74
N GLY A 90 -20.90 29.39 -2.84
CA GLY A 90 -21.99 28.93 -3.71
C GLY A 90 -23.04 28.14 -2.91
N LYS A 91 -24.32 28.27 -3.29
CA LYS A 91 -25.52 27.74 -2.61
C LYS A 91 -25.58 26.21 -2.33
N GLY A 92 -24.44 25.48 -2.47
CA GLY A 92 -24.35 24.01 -2.37
C GLY A 92 -23.87 23.42 -1.04
N ASN A 93 -23.39 24.21 -0.09
CA ASN A 93 -22.64 23.70 1.05
C ASN A 93 -23.45 23.50 2.36
N LYS A 94 -24.77 23.41 2.26
CA LYS A 94 -25.65 23.16 3.43
C LYS A 94 -25.52 21.74 4.02
N LEU A 95 -24.88 20.82 3.29
CA LEU A 95 -24.83 19.38 3.63
C LEU A 95 -23.72 18.96 4.60
N LEU A 96 -22.80 19.87 4.96
CA LEU A 96 -21.71 19.55 5.90
C LEU A 96 -22.04 19.90 7.36
N HIS A 97 -23.18 20.53 7.65
CA HIS A 97 -23.50 21.07 8.96
C HIS A 97 -24.36 20.20 9.87
N GLU A 98 -24.98 19.12 9.38
CA GLU A 98 -26.01 18.41 10.16
C GLU A 98 -25.78 16.91 10.37
N SER A 99 -24.69 16.31 9.87
CA SER A 99 -24.45 14.90 10.16
C SER A 99 -23.64 14.73 11.45
N GLU A 100 -24.28 14.22 12.50
CA GLU A 100 -23.57 13.70 13.66
C GLU A 100 -22.63 12.59 13.17
N TYR A 101 -21.33 12.88 13.19
CA TYR A 101 -20.31 11.90 12.84
C TYR A 101 -19.82 11.18 14.10
N GLU A 102 -20.07 9.89 14.17
CA GLU A 102 -19.53 9.04 15.22
C GLU A 102 -18.17 8.46 14.80
N GLN A 103 -17.11 8.94 15.40
CA GLN A 103 -15.79 8.38 15.19
C GLN A 103 -15.62 7.10 16.04
N LYS A 104 -15.69 5.93 15.37
CA LYS A 104 -15.56 4.61 16.01
C LYS A 104 -14.10 4.21 16.26
N TRP A 105 -13.18 4.73 15.47
CA TRP A 105 -11.77 4.34 15.44
C TRP A 105 -10.86 5.55 15.56
N THR A 106 -9.67 5.33 16.06
CA THR A 106 -8.54 6.28 16.07
C THR A 106 -7.30 5.61 15.50
N ASN A 107 -6.19 6.32 15.43
CA ASN A 107 -4.92 5.84 14.88
C ASN A 107 -5.02 5.45 13.40
N TYR A 108 -5.76 6.24 12.61
CA TYR A 108 -5.71 6.09 11.15
C TYR A 108 -4.29 6.36 10.66
N PRO A 109 -3.79 5.57 9.69
CA PRO A 109 -2.45 5.76 9.15
C PRO A 109 -2.30 7.13 8.48
N SER A 110 -1.10 7.71 8.62
CA SER A 110 -0.66 8.86 7.82
C SER A 110 0.03 8.35 6.53
N GLU A 111 0.31 9.28 5.61
CA GLU A 111 1.04 8.97 4.36
C GLU A 111 2.50 8.54 4.59
N ILE A 112 3.05 8.77 5.79
CA ILE A 112 4.41 8.38 6.14
C ILE A 112 4.36 7.06 6.92
N ILE A 113 5.06 6.05 6.41
CA ILE A 113 5.21 4.73 7.05
C ILE A 113 6.69 4.43 7.29
N GLU A 114 7.01 3.85 8.44
CA GLU A 114 8.38 3.52 8.81
C GLU A 114 8.60 2.01 8.91
N PHE A 115 9.48 1.48 8.07
CA PHE A 115 9.92 0.09 8.11
C PHE A 115 11.44 0.02 7.99
N GLY A 116 12.06 -0.79 8.85
CA GLY A 116 13.50 -1.07 8.78
C GLY A 116 13.83 -2.02 7.62
N LEU A 117 15.06 -1.95 7.15
CA LEU A 117 15.58 -2.90 6.17
C LEU A 117 15.76 -4.28 6.84
N GLU A 118 15.68 -5.34 6.03
CA GLU A 118 15.98 -6.70 6.49
C GLU A 118 17.45 -6.81 6.94
N LYS A 119 17.70 -7.66 7.94
CA LYS A 119 19.07 -7.90 8.42
C LYS A 119 19.92 -8.71 7.44
N LYS A 120 19.28 -9.65 6.74
CA LYS A 120 19.89 -10.46 5.70
C LYS A 120 19.30 -10.07 4.35
N HIS A 121 20.15 -9.64 3.44
CA HIS A 121 19.78 -9.30 2.07
C HIS A 121 20.30 -10.39 1.13
N VAL A 122 19.42 -10.94 0.32
CA VAL A 122 19.75 -11.87 -0.76
C VAL A 122 19.64 -11.19 -2.13
N HIS A 123 19.16 -9.94 -2.15
CA HIS A 123 19.05 -9.12 -3.35
C HIS A 123 19.39 -7.66 -3.01
N PRO A 124 20.15 -6.93 -3.85
CA PRO A 124 20.59 -5.55 -3.58
C PRO A 124 19.44 -4.56 -3.31
N THR A 125 18.29 -4.74 -3.94
CA THR A 125 17.11 -3.87 -3.82
C THR A 125 15.97 -4.48 -3.02
N GLN A 126 16.27 -5.53 -2.22
CA GLN A 126 15.26 -6.23 -1.42
C GLN A 126 14.49 -5.28 -0.50
N LYS A 127 13.17 -5.36 -0.57
CA LYS A 127 12.28 -4.61 0.31
C LYS A 127 12.01 -5.39 1.60
N PRO A 128 11.69 -4.73 2.72
CA PRO A 128 11.29 -5.42 3.95
C PRO A 128 9.99 -6.21 3.76
N VAL A 129 9.94 -7.44 4.25
CA VAL A 129 8.71 -8.26 4.23
C VAL A 129 7.58 -7.54 4.97
N ALA A 130 7.87 -6.93 6.12
CA ALA A 130 6.87 -6.21 6.92
C ALA A 130 6.24 -5.01 6.16
N LEU A 131 6.99 -4.31 5.30
CA LEU A 131 6.46 -3.27 4.43
C LEU A 131 5.47 -3.87 3.42
N MET A 132 5.84 -4.98 2.78
CA MET A 132 4.98 -5.63 1.78
C MET A 132 3.73 -6.22 2.44
N GLU A 133 3.82 -6.82 3.62
CA GLU A 133 2.66 -7.29 4.40
C GLU A 133 1.69 -6.15 4.71
N TYR A 134 2.21 -4.99 5.13
CA TYR A 134 1.40 -3.81 5.41
C TYR A 134 0.63 -3.34 4.17
N LEU A 135 1.33 -3.20 3.03
CA LEU A 135 0.72 -2.76 1.77
C LEU A 135 -0.29 -3.78 1.23
N ILE A 136 0.04 -5.07 1.28
CA ILE A 136 -0.84 -6.16 0.83
C ILE A 136 -2.13 -6.18 1.67
N LYS A 137 -2.03 -6.11 2.99
CA LYS A 137 -3.22 -6.04 3.87
C LYS A 137 -4.06 -4.80 3.61
N THR A 138 -3.40 -3.67 3.28
CA THR A 138 -4.09 -2.41 3.00
C THR A 138 -4.91 -2.47 1.71
N TYR A 139 -4.37 -3.11 0.65
CA TYR A 139 -4.96 -3.02 -0.70
C TYR A 139 -5.59 -4.31 -1.20
N SER A 140 -5.61 -5.35 -0.39
CA SER A 140 -6.24 -6.62 -0.75
C SER A 140 -6.93 -7.27 0.44
N ASN A 141 -7.83 -8.22 0.15
CA ASN A 141 -8.48 -9.07 1.11
C ASN A 141 -7.85 -10.48 1.11
N GLU A 142 -8.05 -11.25 2.18
CA GLU A 142 -7.61 -12.65 2.25
C GLU A 142 -8.18 -13.46 1.07
N GLY A 143 -7.36 -14.33 0.51
CA GLY A 143 -7.70 -15.14 -0.67
C GLY A 143 -7.58 -14.40 -2.01
N GLU A 144 -7.45 -13.07 -2.04
CA GLU A 144 -7.23 -12.33 -3.28
C GLU A 144 -5.83 -12.56 -3.86
N ARG A 145 -5.66 -12.22 -5.13
CA ARG A 145 -4.43 -12.46 -5.89
C ARG A 145 -3.59 -11.19 -5.99
N VAL A 146 -2.31 -11.34 -5.69
CA VAL A 146 -1.29 -10.28 -5.82
C VAL A 146 -0.31 -10.68 -6.91
N LEU A 147 -0.01 -9.76 -7.81
CA LEU A 147 0.98 -9.91 -8.88
C LEU A 147 2.20 -9.05 -8.60
N ASP A 148 3.39 -9.65 -8.72
CA ASP A 148 4.67 -8.93 -8.80
C ASP A 148 5.40 -9.33 -10.08
N ASN A 149 5.45 -8.41 -11.03
CA ASN A 149 6.02 -8.66 -12.36
C ASN A 149 7.55 -8.52 -12.43
N CYS A 150 8.20 -8.21 -11.31
CA CYS A 150 9.66 -8.12 -11.17
C CYS A 150 10.04 -8.47 -9.72
N MET A 151 9.69 -9.71 -9.31
CA MET A 151 9.69 -10.10 -7.90
C MET A 151 11.07 -10.21 -7.24
N GLY A 152 12.17 -10.24 -8.02
CA GLY A 152 13.52 -10.35 -7.50
C GLY A 152 13.66 -11.53 -6.54
N SER A 153 14.01 -11.24 -5.30
CA SER A 153 14.11 -12.25 -4.24
C SER A 153 12.79 -12.73 -3.65
N GLY A 154 11.63 -12.36 -4.23
CA GLY A 154 10.31 -12.86 -3.85
C GLY A 154 9.72 -12.30 -2.56
N THR A 155 10.12 -11.11 -2.12
CA THR A 155 9.63 -10.52 -0.86
C THR A 155 8.11 -10.35 -0.84
N THR A 156 7.50 -9.93 -1.95
CA THR A 156 6.05 -9.82 -2.11
C THR A 156 5.36 -11.17 -1.93
N GLY A 157 5.92 -12.23 -2.54
CA GLY A 157 5.38 -13.59 -2.39
C GLY A 157 5.46 -14.12 -0.95
N VAL A 158 6.58 -13.87 -0.26
CA VAL A 158 6.73 -14.19 1.17
C VAL A 158 5.65 -13.47 2.00
N ALA A 159 5.42 -12.19 1.74
CA ALA A 159 4.39 -11.41 2.43
C ALA A 159 2.97 -11.94 2.12
N CYS A 160 2.71 -12.37 0.89
CA CYS A 160 1.45 -13.01 0.50
C CYS A 160 1.20 -14.31 1.28
N GLY A 161 2.22 -15.17 1.41
CA GLY A 161 2.13 -16.39 2.19
C GLY A 161 1.77 -16.14 3.66
N ARG A 162 2.37 -15.11 4.26
CA ARG A 162 2.11 -14.72 5.65
C ARG A 162 0.77 -14.02 5.87
N THR A 163 0.10 -13.61 4.83
CA THR A 163 -1.15 -12.82 4.91
C THR A 163 -2.32 -13.49 4.21
N ASP A 164 -2.20 -14.77 3.86
CA ASP A 164 -3.24 -15.57 3.21
C ASP A 164 -3.71 -14.99 1.86
N ARG A 165 -2.79 -14.44 1.06
CA ARG A 165 -3.05 -14.00 -0.31
C ARG A 165 -2.46 -14.99 -1.30
N ASN A 166 -3.12 -15.11 -2.46
CA ASN A 166 -2.56 -15.83 -3.61
C ASN A 166 -1.50 -14.96 -4.27
N PHE A 167 -0.46 -15.57 -4.85
CA PHE A 167 0.64 -14.84 -5.44
C PHE A 167 0.94 -15.29 -6.86
N ILE A 168 1.24 -14.33 -7.73
CA ILE A 168 1.86 -14.55 -9.03
C ILE A 168 3.14 -13.73 -9.06
N GLY A 169 4.28 -14.38 -9.30
CA GLY A 169 5.58 -13.72 -9.41
C GLY A 169 6.21 -13.98 -10.77
N ILE A 170 6.83 -12.94 -11.34
CA ILE A 170 7.61 -13.01 -12.58
C ILE A 170 9.02 -12.51 -12.28
N GLU A 171 10.03 -13.30 -12.68
CA GLU A 171 11.43 -12.95 -12.58
C GLU A 171 12.19 -13.52 -13.80
N MET A 172 13.02 -12.69 -14.42
CA MET A 172 13.80 -13.08 -15.59
C MET A 172 15.14 -13.71 -15.24
N ASP A 173 15.72 -13.31 -14.10
CA ASP A 173 16.98 -13.84 -13.62
C ASP A 173 16.75 -15.22 -12.97
N GLU A 174 17.37 -16.26 -13.51
CA GLU A 174 17.16 -17.64 -13.05
C GLU A 174 17.67 -17.87 -11.62
N GLU A 175 18.72 -17.16 -11.20
CA GLU A 175 19.27 -17.30 -9.84
C GLU A 175 18.29 -16.67 -8.82
N PHE A 176 17.83 -15.44 -9.09
CA PHE A 176 16.83 -14.81 -8.25
C PHE A 176 15.49 -15.53 -8.26
N PHE A 177 15.10 -16.11 -9.39
CA PHE A 177 13.91 -16.95 -9.49
C PHE A 177 13.99 -18.18 -8.56
N LYS A 178 15.12 -18.89 -8.53
CA LYS A 178 15.33 -20.02 -7.60
C LYS A 178 15.28 -19.57 -6.14
N ILE A 179 16.01 -18.51 -5.80
CA ILE A 179 16.03 -17.94 -4.45
C ILE A 179 14.61 -17.54 -4.01
N SER A 180 13.86 -16.87 -4.87
CA SER A 180 12.50 -16.43 -4.57
C SER A 180 11.56 -17.60 -4.33
N LYS A 181 11.64 -18.64 -5.15
CA LYS A 181 10.84 -19.87 -5.03
C LYS A 181 11.02 -20.53 -3.67
N ASP A 182 12.25 -20.71 -3.23
CA ASP A 182 12.56 -21.35 -1.94
C ASP A 182 12.04 -20.50 -0.79
N ARG A 183 12.32 -19.20 -0.78
CA ARG A 183 11.84 -18.26 0.25
C ARG A 183 10.32 -18.19 0.36
N ILE A 184 9.64 -18.18 -0.79
CA ILE A 184 8.18 -18.14 -0.82
C ILE A 184 7.62 -19.47 -0.31
N LYS A 185 8.16 -20.60 -0.77
CA LYS A 185 7.73 -21.92 -0.31
C LYS A 185 7.80 -22.03 1.22
N GLU A 186 8.90 -21.64 1.84
CA GLU A 186 9.06 -21.61 3.29
C GLU A 186 7.97 -20.78 4.01
N SER A 187 7.46 -19.72 3.38
CA SER A 187 6.44 -18.86 3.99
C SER A 187 5.04 -19.48 4.00
N TYR A 188 4.79 -20.49 3.16
CA TYR A 188 3.54 -21.24 3.11
C TYR A 188 3.63 -22.62 3.82
N GLU A 189 4.81 -23.05 4.25
CA GLU A 189 5.00 -24.28 5.03
C GLU A 189 4.45 -24.09 6.44
N GLY A 190 3.28 -24.69 6.70
CA GLY A 190 2.53 -24.59 7.96
C GLY A 190 1.08 -24.15 7.78
N GLY A 191 0.69 -23.71 6.62
CA GLY A 191 -0.69 -23.50 6.20
C GLY A 191 -1.15 -24.56 5.21
N PRO A 192 -2.43 -24.58 4.82
CA PRO A 192 -2.90 -25.49 3.78
C PRO A 192 -2.06 -25.24 2.53
N VAL A 193 -1.35 -26.27 2.08
CA VAL A 193 -0.62 -26.26 0.80
C VAL A 193 -1.65 -26.03 -0.27
N VAL A 194 -1.67 -24.83 -0.80
CA VAL A 194 -2.47 -24.52 -1.96
C VAL A 194 -1.50 -24.42 -3.12
N ASP A 195 -1.81 -25.10 -4.22
CA ASP A 195 -1.17 -24.92 -5.52
C ASP A 195 -1.41 -23.49 -6.02
N LYS A 196 -0.87 -22.50 -5.31
CA LYS A 196 -1.17 -21.08 -5.50
C LYS A 196 -0.02 -20.33 -6.14
N PHE A 197 0.98 -21.05 -6.68
CA PHE A 197 2.16 -20.43 -7.28
C PHE A 197 2.15 -20.62 -8.80
N PHE A 198 2.12 -19.52 -9.51
CA PHE A 198 2.47 -19.48 -10.92
C PHE A 198 3.84 -18.84 -11.05
N PHE A 199 4.84 -19.65 -11.40
CA PHE A 199 6.18 -19.19 -11.71
C PHE A 199 6.40 -19.35 -13.20
N GLY A 200 6.75 -18.29 -13.89
CA GLY A 200 7.14 -18.34 -15.29
C GLY A 200 8.40 -17.52 -15.52
N ASN A 201 9.43 -18.13 -16.03
CA ASN A 201 10.57 -17.46 -16.65
C ASN A 201 10.40 -17.34 -18.17
N GLN A 202 9.28 -17.85 -18.73
CA GLN A 202 8.90 -17.70 -20.13
C GLN A 202 7.43 -17.30 -20.23
N LEU A 203 7.15 -16.33 -21.12
CA LEU A 203 5.81 -15.85 -21.47
C LEU A 203 5.00 -16.93 -22.23
N ASN A 204 4.65 -18.02 -21.58
CA ASN A 204 3.71 -19.02 -22.09
C ASN A 204 2.30 -18.82 -21.51
N PHE A 205 1.86 -17.56 -21.42
CA PHE A 205 0.54 -17.23 -20.87
C PHE A 205 -0.62 -17.25 -21.88
N PHE A 206 -0.37 -17.66 -23.13
CA PHE A 206 -1.39 -17.58 -24.20
C PHE A 206 -1.64 -18.89 -24.95
N ASN A 207 -1.50 -20.05 -24.34
CA ASN A 207 -1.99 -21.29 -24.93
C ASN A 207 -2.78 -22.06 -23.87
N GLY A 208 -4.09 -21.74 -23.78
CA GLY A 208 -5.10 -22.43 -22.99
C GLY A 208 -6.44 -21.78 -23.20
#